data_528d7de586a46169a5adbefeeb9054c8
#
_entry.id   528d7de586a46169a5adbefeeb9054c8
#
_cell.length_a   1.000
_cell.length_b   1.000
_cell.length_c   1.000
_cell.angle_alpha   90.00
_cell.angle_beta   90.00
_cell.angle_gamma   90.00
#
_symmetry.space_group_name_H-M   'P 1'
#
loop_
_entity.id
_entity.type
_entity.pdbx_description
1 polymer ?
#
loop_
_entity_poly.entity_id
_entity_poly.type
_entity_poly.pdbx_seq_one_letter_code
_entity_poly.pdbx_strand_id
1 'polypeptide(L)'
;GVWVPAPLGLAVAGIDAIRFGTGLKGIGWANLLLVWLAVHQAGFFYADGRLVTAGRRAWWTMVAAGLAVLGVLTNLVTLTGNLWYPRSMVGVDIEPVSNMSPPSLAILALAVWQIGASMLLRQRVTAWLARSRPWIWVVAVNSMIMTLFLWHLSAMVVALLALHPLGFGKESTTSARWWAERPLWVIASALVLLPLLWLFARWERPRALRTTRPGPSG
;
A
#
# COMPACT_ATOMS: atom_id res chain seq x y z
N GLY A 1 -14.83 -20.40 -7.36
CA GLY A 1 -14.03 -20.98 -8.41
C GLY A 1 -12.65 -20.37 -8.52
N VAL A 2 -11.69 -21.19 -8.92
CA VAL A 2 -10.25 -20.83 -9.08
C VAL A 2 -10.03 -19.79 -10.20
N TRP A 3 -11.02 -19.55 -11.05
CA TRP A 3 -10.92 -18.76 -12.27
C TRP A 3 -11.36 -17.28 -12.13
N VAL A 4 -11.89 -16.87 -10.99
CA VAL A 4 -12.43 -15.50 -10.81
C VAL A 4 -11.41 -14.39 -10.96
N PRO A 5 -10.14 -14.50 -10.51
CA PRO A 5 -9.16 -13.42 -10.68
C PRO A 5 -8.78 -13.13 -12.12
N ALA A 6 -8.74 -14.15 -13.00
CA ALA A 6 -8.36 -13.96 -14.40
C ALA A 6 -9.37 -13.09 -15.18
N PRO A 7 -10.70 -13.37 -15.19
CA PRO A 7 -11.67 -12.50 -15.83
C PRO A 7 -11.72 -11.10 -15.22
N LEU A 8 -11.49 -10.94 -13.90
CA LEU A 8 -11.41 -9.62 -13.28
C LEU A 8 -10.20 -8.85 -13.82
N GLY A 9 -9.04 -9.49 -13.92
CA GLY A 9 -7.84 -8.87 -14.50
C GLY A 9 -8.03 -8.47 -15.95
N LEU A 10 -8.67 -9.33 -16.76
CA LEU A 10 -9.01 -9.02 -18.15
C LEU A 10 -10.02 -7.86 -18.26
N ALA A 11 -11.02 -7.81 -17.39
CA ALA A 11 -11.97 -6.71 -17.33
C ALA A 11 -11.28 -5.37 -16.97
N VAL A 12 -10.38 -5.37 -15.99
CA VAL A 12 -9.56 -4.20 -15.64
C VAL A 12 -8.73 -3.73 -16.83
N ALA A 13 -8.05 -4.66 -17.53
CA ALA A 13 -7.25 -4.35 -18.71
C ALA A 13 -8.12 -3.77 -19.85
N GLY A 14 -9.31 -4.33 -20.07
CA GLY A 14 -10.27 -3.83 -21.07
C GLY A 14 -10.75 -2.42 -20.77
N ILE A 15 -11.09 -2.12 -19.51
CA ILE A 15 -11.49 -0.78 -19.05
C ILE A 15 -10.35 0.22 -19.24
N ASP A 16 -9.12 -0.17 -18.84
CA ASP A 16 -7.96 0.69 -19.06
C ASP A 16 -7.70 0.95 -20.54
N ALA A 17 -7.81 -0.06 -21.39
CA ALA A 17 -7.66 0.11 -22.84
C ALA A 17 -8.70 1.10 -23.41
N ILE A 18 -9.95 1.02 -22.99
CA ILE A 18 -10.99 1.97 -23.38
C ILE A 18 -10.66 3.36 -22.83
N ARG A 19 -10.36 3.46 -21.53
CA ARG A 19 -10.04 4.73 -20.85
C ARG A 19 -8.91 5.49 -21.55
N PHE A 20 -7.79 4.80 -21.82
CA PHE A 20 -6.61 5.42 -22.41
C PHE A 20 -6.74 5.59 -23.93
N GLY A 21 -7.41 4.65 -24.63
CA GLY A 21 -7.58 4.69 -26.08
C GLY A 21 -8.62 5.71 -26.55
N THR A 22 -9.70 5.92 -25.79
CA THR A 22 -10.79 6.84 -26.16
C THR A 22 -10.80 8.15 -25.39
N GLY A 23 -10.01 8.27 -24.32
CA GLY A 23 -10.01 9.42 -23.41
C GLY A 23 -11.24 9.49 -22.47
N LEU A 24 -12.09 8.47 -22.43
CA LEU A 24 -13.28 8.40 -21.56
C LEU A 24 -12.87 8.17 -20.09
N LYS A 25 -12.52 9.25 -19.40
CA LYS A 25 -12.01 9.20 -18.02
C LYS A 25 -12.99 8.55 -17.03
N GLY A 26 -14.29 8.73 -17.23
CA GLY A 26 -15.34 8.22 -16.32
C GLY A 26 -15.40 6.70 -16.22
N ILE A 27 -15.13 5.95 -17.30
CA ILE A 27 -15.19 4.49 -17.30
C ILE A 27 -14.16 3.85 -16.37
N GLY A 28 -13.03 4.54 -16.15
CA GLY A 28 -11.99 4.08 -15.24
C GLY A 28 -12.46 3.86 -13.80
N TRP A 29 -13.54 4.52 -13.37
CA TRP A 29 -14.09 4.34 -12.01
C TRP A 29 -14.66 2.93 -11.79
N ALA A 30 -15.04 2.20 -12.85
CA ALA A 30 -15.42 0.80 -12.72
C ALA A 30 -14.25 -0.07 -12.20
N ASN A 31 -13.02 0.31 -12.50
CA ASN A 31 -11.82 -0.37 -11.97
C ASN A 31 -11.70 -0.26 -10.45
N LEU A 32 -12.33 0.74 -9.81
CA LEU A 32 -12.36 0.82 -8.36
C LEU A 32 -12.96 -0.46 -7.74
N LEU A 33 -14.06 -0.93 -8.29
CA LEU A 33 -14.67 -2.18 -7.83
C LEU A 33 -13.86 -3.40 -8.28
N LEU A 34 -13.49 -3.47 -9.56
CA LEU A 34 -12.85 -4.66 -10.14
C LEU A 34 -11.48 -4.96 -9.53
N VAL A 35 -10.65 -3.94 -9.34
CA VAL A 35 -9.32 -4.10 -8.73
C VAL A 35 -9.45 -4.54 -7.27
N TRP A 36 -10.32 -3.88 -6.50
CA TRP A 36 -10.50 -4.24 -5.10
C TRP A 36 -11.17 -5.60 -4.91
N LEU A 37 -12.11 -5.98 -5.77
CA LEU A 37 -12.69 -7.32 -5.78
C LEU A 37 -11.63 -8.39 -6.09
N ALA A 38 -10.73 -8.14 -7.05
CA ALA A 38 -9.65 -9.06 -7.37
C ALA A 38 -8.69 -9.25 -6.19
N VAL A 39 -8.29 -8.15 -5.53
CA VAL A 39 -7.45 -8.21 -4.33
C VAL A 39 -8.17 -8.90 -3.17
N HIS A 40 -9.46 -8.59 -2.98
CA HIS A 40 -10.28 -9.23 -1.95
C HIS A 40 -10.43 -10.74 -2.18
N GLN A 41 -10.58 -11.17 -3.44
CA GLN A 41 -10.61 -12.58 -3.80
C GLN A 41 -9.32 -13.31 -3.41
N ALA A 42 -8.16 -12.66 -3.50
CA ALA A 42 -6.90 -13.24 -3.02
C ALA A 42 -6.92 -13.47 -1.50
N GLY A 43 -7.60 -12.61 -0.73
CA GLY A 43 -7.85 -12.82 0.70
C GLY A 43 -8.66 -14.08 0.99
N PHE A 44 -9.69 -14.37 0.20
CA PHE A 44 -10.42 -15.64 0.30
C PHE A 44 -9.54 -16.84 -0.02
N PHE A 45 -8.71 -16.76 -1.07
CA PHE A 45 -7.77 -17.85 -1.38
C PHE A 45 -6.71 -18.07 -0.30
N TYR A 46 -6.37 -17.03 0.45
CA TYR A 46 -5.54 -17.18 1.64
C TYR A 46 -6.30 -17.87 2.77
N ALA A 47 -7.55 -17.46 3.02
CA ALA A 47 -8.39 -18.01 4.08
C ALA A 47 -8.73 -19.49 3.87
N ASP A 48 -9.03 -19.90 2.62
CA ASP A 48 -9.30 -21.32 2.28
C ASP A 48 -8.01 -22.16 2.20
N GLY A 49 -6.83 -21.56 2.43
CA GLY A 49 -5.56 -22.26 2.37
C GLY A 49 -4.99 -22.49 0.95
N ARG A 50 -5.73 -22.19 -0.11
CA ARG A 50 -5.30 -22.40 -1.51
C ARG A 50 -4.02 -21.65 -1.84
N LEU A 51 -3.93 -20.39 -1.41
CA LEU A 51 -2.73 -19.59 -1.63
C LEU A 51 -1.54 -20.14 -0.84
N VAL A 52 -1.79 -20.69 0.35
CA VAL A 52 -0.76 -21.30 1.19
C VAL A 52 -0.25 -22.61 0.58
N THR A 53 -1.15 -23.45 0.07
CA THR A 53 -0.83 -24.75 -0.52
C THR A 53 -0.30 -24.68 -1.96
N ALA A 54 -0.44 -23.54 -2.64
CA ALA A 54 0.06 -23.31 -4.00
C ALA A 54 1.58 -23.50 -4.13
N GLY A 55 2.34 -23.28 -3.06
CA GLY A 55 3.75 -23.56 -2.95
C GLY A 55 4.67 -22.49 -3.53
N ARG A 56 5.98 -22.64 -3.24
CA ARG A 56 6.99 -21.62 -3.57
C ARG A 56 7.10 -21.28 -5.05
N ARG A 57 6.87 -22.23 -5.95
CA ARG A 57 6.92 -21.96 -7.40
C ARG A 57 5.83 -20.97 -7.81
N ALA A 58 4.59 -21.18 -7.35
CA ALA A 58 3.48 -20.27 -7.62
C ALA A 58 3.73 -18.87 -7.04
N TRP A 59 4.29 -18.77 -5.84
CA TRP A 59 4.62 -17.47 -5.24
C TRP A 59 5.70 -16.71 -6.00
N TRP A 60 6.76 -17.43 -6.46
CA TRP A 60 7.78 -16.84 -7.33
C TRP A 60 7.20 -16.42 -8.68
N THR A 61 6.30 -17.22 -9.25
CA THR A 61 5.60 -16.85 -10.49
C THR A 61 4.78 -15.56 -10.29
N MET A 62 4.07 -15.43 -9.15
CA MET A 62 3.35 -14.19 -8.82
C MET A 62 4.30 -12.99 -8.71
N VAL A 63 5.44 -13.16 -8.05
CA VAL A 63 6.45 -12.10 -7.94
C VAL A 63 6.98 -11.71 -9.31
N ALA A 64 7.43 -12.68 -10.09
CA ALA A 64 8.02 -12.43 -11.40
C ALA A 64 6.99 -11.85 -12.40
N ALA A 65 5.80 -12.44 -12.48
CA ALA A 65 4.73 -11.95 -13.35
C ALA A 65 4.25 -10.56 -12.95
N GLY A 66 4.02 -10.32 -11.65
CA GLY A 66 3.62 -9.01 -11.14
C GLY A 66 4.64 -7.92 -11.47
N LEU A 67 5.93 -8.18 -11.24
CA LEU A 67 7.01 -7.24 -11.60
C LEU A 67 7.14 -7.06 -13.11
N ALA A 68 7.08 -8.14 -13.89
CA ALA A 68 7.18 -8.06 -15.34
C ALA A 68 6.04 -7.22 -15.94
N VAL A 69 4.79 -7.50 -15.53
CA VAL A 69 3.63 -6.73 -15.99
C VAL A 69 3.75 -5.28 -15.55
N LEU A 70 4.10 -5.02 -14.28
CA LEU A 70 4.27 -3.67 -13.79
C LEU A 70 5.37 -2.93 -14.57
N GLY A 71 6.51 -3.57 -14.81
CA GLY A 71 7.61 -3.01 -15.59
C GLY A 71 7.23 -2.71 -17.04
N VAL A 72 6.51 -3.63 -17.69
CA VAL A 72 5.99 -3.40 -19.05
C VAL A 72 5.03 -2.22 -19.07
N LEU A 73 4.00 -2.22 -18.23
CA LEU A 73 2.98 -1.17 -18.18
C LEU A 73 3.58 0.21 -17.94
N THR A 74 4.46 0.35 -16.94
CA THR A 74 5.07 1.64 -16.58
C THR A 74 6.14 2.12 -17.56
N ASN A 75 6.56 1.29 -18.53
CA ASN A 75 7.48 1.64 -19.59
C ASN A 75 6.83 1.64 -20.99
N LEU A 76 5.52 1.46 -21.10
CA LEU A 76 4.80 1.51 -22.39
C LEU A 76 5.01 2.83 -23.13
N VAL A 77 5.16 3.95 -22.43
CA VAL A 77 5.52 5.25 -23.03
C VAL A 77 6.78 5.15 -23.86
N THR A 78 7.81 4.48 -23.32
CA THR A 78 9.09 4.28 -24.03
C THR A 78 8.92 3.39 -25.27
N LEU A 79 7.97 2.44 -25.23
CA LEU A 79 7.74 1.47 -26.29
C LEU A 79 6.77 1.97 -27.38
N THR A 80 5.75 2.76 -27.01
CA THR A 80 4.64 3.14 -27.90
C THR A 80 4.49 4.64 -28.13
N GLY A 81 5.23 5.47 -27.39
CA GLY A 81 5.08 6.93 -27.39
C GLY A 81 3.82 7.45 -26.68
N ASN A 82 2.94 6.56 -26.20
CA ASN A 82 1.67 6.93 -25.56
C ASN A 82 1.74 6.80 -24.04
N LEU A 83 1.34 7.84 -23.32
CA LEU A 83 1.34 7.88 -21.84
C LEU A 83 0.09 7.17 -21.27
N TRP A 84 0.09 5.83 -21.29
CA TRP A 84 -1.03 5.06 -20.77
C TRP A 84 -0.92 4.84 -19.25
N TYR A 85 0.20 4.31 -18.79
CA TYR A 85 0.43 4.03 -17.37
C TYR A 85 1.60 4.86 -16.85
N PRO A 86 1.35 5.88 -16.03
CA PRO A 86 2.42 6.66 -15.42
C PRO A 86 3.24 5.81 -14.48
N ARG A 87 4.47 6.23 -14.21
CA ARG A 87 5.33 5.59 -13.19
C ARG A 87 4.89 5.95 -11.76
N SER A 88 4.16 7.06 -11.63
CA SER A 88 3.67 7.53 -10.34
C SER A 88 2.36 6.84 -9.92
N MET A 89 2.22 6.58 -8.62
CA MET A 89 0.98 6.10 -8.02
C MET A 89 -0.09 7.20 -8.01
N VAL A 90 0.31 8.44 -7.74
CA VAL A 90 -0.54 9.63 -7.72
C VAL A 90 -0.16 10.57 -8.86
N GLY A 91 -1.12 11.36 -9.35
CA GLY A 91 -0.85 12.38 -10.35
C GLY A 91 0.15 13.41 -9.78
N VAL A 92 1.13 13.77 -10.60
CA VAL A 92 2.10 14.84 -10.35
C VAL A 92 2.16 15.74 -11.57
N ASP A 93 2.72 16.96 -11.44
CA ASP A 93 2.72 17.94 -12.53
C ASP A 93 3.25 17.40 -13.87
N ILE A 94 4.24 16.51 -13.82
CA ILE A 94 4.85 15.89 -15.01
C ILE A 94 4.01 14.72 -15.52
N GLU A 95 3.31 14.00 -14.63
CA GLU A 95 2.45 12.86 -14.93
C GLU A 95 1.07 13.11 -14.30
N PRO A 96 0.16 13.85 -14.99
CA PRO A 96 -1.13 14.23 -14.42
C PRO A 96 -2.10 13.06 -14.26
N VAL A 97 -1.79 11.91 -14.85
CA VAL A 97 -2.59 10.69 -14.72
C VAL A 97 -2.14 9.92 -13.48
N SER A 98 -3.11 9.44 -12.70
CA SER A 98 -2.87 8.61 -11.52
C SER A 98 -3.13 7.14 -11.84
N ASN A 99 -2.27 6.23 -11.32
CA ASN A 99 -2.56 4.80 -11.32
C ASN A 99 -3.50 4.38 -10.19
N MET A 100 -3.64 5.20 -9.14
CA MET A 100 -4.42 4.88 -7.94
C MET A 100 -5.85 5.44 -8.00
N SER A 101 -6.09 6.52 -8.74
CA SER A 101 -7.38 7.20 -8.77
C SER A 101 -7.80 7.59 -10.20
N PRO A 102 -8.61 6.75 -10.84
CA PRO A 102 -9.06 5.42 -10.46
C PRO A 102 -7.95 4.36 -10.59
N PRO A 103 -8.05 3.25 -9.82
CA PRO A 103 -7.05 2.19 -9.87
C PRO A 103 -6.92 1.59 -11.28
N SER A 104 -5.70 1.27 -11.65
CA SER A 104 -5.37 0.71 -12.97
C SER A 104 -4.87 -0.74 -12.87
N LEU A 105 -4.67 -1.39 -14.00
CA LEU A 105 -4.03 -2.70 -14.09
C LEU A 105 -2.64 -2.72 -13.43
N ALA A 106 -1.94 -1.59 -13.41
CA ALA A 106 -0.66 -1.46 -12.72
C ALA A 106 -0.79 -1.71 -11.21
N ILE A 107 -1.88 -1.24 -10.58
CA ILE A 107 -2.17 -1.50 -9.16
C ILE A 107 -2.46 -2.99 -8.91
N LEU A 108 -3.16 -3.64 -9.83
CA LEU A 108 -3.41 -5.09 -9.73
C LEU A 108 -2.10 -5.89 -9.88
N ALA A 109 -1.23 -5.51 -10.81
CA ALA A 109 0.08 -6.12 -10.97
C ALA A 109 0.96 -5.94 -9.71
N LEU A 110 0.94 -4.74 -9.12
CA LEU A 110 1.60 -4.44 -7.85
C LEU A 110 1.06 -5.33 -6.72
N ALA A 111 -0.27 -5.49 -6.63
CA ALA A 111 -0.90 -6.35 -5.62
C ALA A 111 -0.47 -7.83 -5.79
N VAL A 112 -0.45 -8.35 -7.02
CA VAL A 112 0.01 -9.73 -7.31
C VAL A 112 1.47 -9.92 -6.86
N TRP A 113 2.35 -8.96 -7.19
CA TRP A 113 3.73 -8.99 -6.73
C TRP A 113 3.84 -9.00 -5.20
N GLN A 114 3.12 -8.09 -4.52
CA GLN A 114 3.17 -7.96 -3.06
C GLN A 114 2.63 -9.21 -2.35
N ILE A 115 1.55 -9.82 -2.88
CA ILE A 115 1.00 -11.07 -2.34
C ILE A 115 2.01 -12.19 -2.48
N GLY A 116 2.61 -12.37 -3.66
CA GLY A 116 3.66 -13.37 -3.89
C GLY A 116 4.86 -13.19 -2.95
N ALA A 117 5.36 -11.96 -2.80
CA ALA A 117 6.46 -11.62 -1.90
C ALA A 117 6.09 -11.89 -0.43
N SER A 118 4.88 -11.52 -0.01
CA SER A 118 4.38 -11.78 1.34
C SER A 118 4.31 -13.27 1.64
N MET A 119 3.87 -14.08 0.70
CA MET A 119 3.83 -15.54 0.85
C MET A 119 5.22 -16.16 0.94
N LEU A 120 6.19 -15.67 0.17
CA LEU A 120 7.59 -16.11 0.25
C LEU A 120 8.22 -15.79 1.61
N LEU A 121 7.90 -14.63 2.17
CA LEU A 121 8.43 -14.16 3.47
C LEU A 121 7.67 -14.73 4.66
N ARG A 122 6.46 -15.26 4.46
CA ARG A 122 5.52 -15.65 5.50
C ARG A 122 6.16 -16.47 6.63
N GLN A 123 6.88 -17.55 6.29
CA GLN A 123 7.47 -18.43 7.28
C GLN A 123 8.54 -17.71 8.13
N ARG A 124 9.41 -16.91 7.48
CA ARG A 124 10.45 -16.13 8.17
C ARG A 124 9.86 -15.09 9.10
N VAL A 125 8.85 -14.36 8.61
CA VAL A 125 8.15 -13.33 9.38
C VAL A 125 7.40 -13.96 10.55
N THR A 126 6.69 -15.08 10.35
CA THR A 126 6.01 -15.79 11.44
C THR A 126 7.00 -16.28 12.50
N ALA A 127 8.12 -16.88 12.09
CA ALA A 127 9.17 -17.31 13.02
C ALA A 127 9.82 -16.14 13.79
N TRP A 128 9.99 -14.99 13.13
CA TRP A 128 10.50 -13.78 13.76
C TRP A 128 9.49 -13.21 14.77
N LEU A 129 8.21 -13.17 14.41
CA LEU A 129 7.11 -12.70 15.28
C LEU A 129 6.82 -13.64 16.46
N ALA A 130 7.22 -14.91 16.38
CA ALA A 130 7.12 -15.84 17.51
C ALA A 130 8.06 -15.46 18.68
N ARG A 131 9.00 -14.53 18.46
CA ARG A 131 9.85 -13.98 19.53
C ARG A 131 9.08 -12.89 20.28
N SER A 132 9.21 -12.86 21.61
CA SER A 132 8.46 -11.93 22.47
C SER A 132 8.70 -10.45 22.17
N ARG A 133 9.96 -10.05 21.87
CA ARG A 133 10.28 -8.64 21.59
C ARG A 133 9.60 -8.12 20.32
N PRO A 134 9.74 -8.74 19.10
CA PRO A 134 9.03 -8.31 17.92
C PRO A 134 7.51 -8.30 18.10
N TRP A 135 6.97 -9.33 18.76
CA TRP A 135 5.55 -9.43 19.03
C TRP A 135 5.01 -8.25 19.85
N ILE A 136 5.70 -7.89 20.92
CA ILE A 136 5.32 -6.73 21.75
C ILE A 136 5.28 -5.44 20.92
N TRP A 137 6.27 -5.22 20.07
CA TRP A 137 6.29 -4.04 19.19
C TRP A 137 5.13 -4.04 18.19
N VAL A 138 4.83 -5.18 17.56
CA VAL A 138 3.70 -5.29 16.64
C VAL A 138 2.38 -5.05 17.33
N VAL A 139 2.18 -5.62 18.54
CA VAL A 139 0.98 -5.38 19.34
C VAL A 139 0.89 -3.91 19.76
N ALA A 140 1.99 -3.31 20.19
CA ALA A 140 2.01 -1.89 20.58
C ALA A 140 1.65 -0.96 19.42
N VAL A 141 2.21 -1.19 18.21
CA VAL A 141 1.88 -0.41 17.02
C VAL A 141 0.43 -0.62 16.60
N ASN A 142 -0.04 -1.88 16.56
CA ASN A 142 -1.43 -2.17 16.20
C ASN A 142 -2.44 -1.59 17.20
N SER A 143 -2.08 -1.49 18.49
CA SER A 143 -2.96 -0.85 19.49
C SER A 143 -3.12 0.66 19.30
N MET A 144 -2.28 1.27 18.47
CA MET A 144 -2.32 2.71 18.14
C MET A 144 -2.62 2.97 16.66
N ILE A 145 -3.04 1.92 15.93
CA ILE A 145 -3.18 2.01 14.47
C ILE A 145 -4.23 3.05 14.05
N MET A 146 -5.31 3.18 14.80
CA MET A 146 -6.37 4.16 14.51
C MET A 146 -5.88 5.59 14.74
N THR A 147 -5.17 5.85 15.84
CA THR A 147 -4.56 7.16 16.08
C THR A 147 -3.55 7.49 14.98
N LEU A 148 -2.70 6.53 14.60
CA LEU A 148 -1.74 6.69 13.52
C LEU A 148 -2.47 7.00 12.20
N PHE A 149 -3.52 6.24 11.88
CA PHE A 149 -4.30 6.43 10.66
C PHE A 149 -4.99 7.80 10.62
N LEU A 150 -5.54 8.27 11.72
CA LEU A 150 -6.22 9.56 11.78
C LEU A 150 -5.25 10.75 11.67
N TRP A 151 -4.08 10.65 12.31
CA TRP A 151 -3.18 11.79 12.46
C TRP A 151 -2.03 11.86 11.46
N HIS A 152 -1.76 10.78 10.67
CA HIS A 152 -0.61 10.80 9.75
C HIS A 152 -0.72 11.89 8.68
N LEU A 153 -1.92 12.13 8.12
CA LEU A 153 -2.12 13.19 7.13
C LEU A 153 -1.93 14.58 7.75
N SER A 154 -2.47 14.80 8.96
CA SER A 154 -2.26 16.07 9.69
C SER A 154 -0.79 16.30 9.99
N ALA A 155 -0.05 15.25 10.39
CA ALA A 155 1.39 15.33 10.62
C ALA A 155 2.15 15.67 9.33
N MET A 156 1.77 15.08 8.20
CA MET A 156 2.35 15.42 6.90
C MET A 156 2.09 16.87 6.50
N VAL A 157 0.86 17.38 6.72
CA VAL A 157 0.52 18.79 6.43
C VAL A 157 1.34 19.72 7.31
N VAL A 158 1.46 19.45 8.60
CA VAL A 158 2.29 20.27 9.51
C VAL A 158 3.76 20.24 9.10
N ALA A 159 4.30 19.08 8.76
CA ALA A 159 5.67 18.96 8.25
C ALA A 159 5.87 19.76 6.96
N LEU A 160 4.89 19.70 6.03
CA LEU A 160 4.90 20.47 4.80
C LEU A 160 4.92 21.98 5.09
N LEU A 161 4.03 22.48 5.94
CA LEU A 161 3.96 23.89 6.31
C LEU A 161 5.24 24.40 6.98
N ALA A 162 5.93 23.52 7.74
CA ALA A 162 7.18 23.86 8.39
C ALA A 162 8.38 23.87 7.43
N LEU A 163 8.46 22.91 6.51
CA LEU A 163 9.64 22.71 5.66
C LEU A 163 9.56 23.47 4.33
N HIS A 164 8.38 23.66 3.77
CA HIS A 164 8.21 24.34 2.49
C HIS A 164 8.74 25.79 2.47
N PRO A 165 8.55 26.63 3.51
CA PRO A 165 9.12 27.98 3.58
C PRO A 165 10.66 27.94 3.61
N LEU A 166 11.25 26.87 4.13
CA LEU A 166 12.71 26.66 4.19
C LEU A 166 13.31 26.20 2.84
N GLY A 167 12.49 26.06 1.81
CA GLY A 167 12.92 25.70 0.47
C GLY A 167 12.88 24.22 0.14
N PHE A 168 12.35 23.38 1.04
CA PHE A 168 12.19 21.94 0.79
C PHE A 168 10.92 21.65 -0.04
N GLY A 169 10.98 20.63 -0.89
CA GLY A 169 9.85 20.18 -1.70
C GLY A 169 9.49 21.10 -2.87
N LYS A 170 10.37 22.04 -3.26
CA LYS A 170 10.17 22.95 -4.40
C LYS A 170 10.62 22.34 -5.74
N GLU A 171 11.33 21.22 -5.70
CA GLU A 171 11.79 20.52 -6.90
C GLU A 171 10.61 19.84 -7.62
N SER A 172 10.33 20.27 -8.83
CA SER A 172 9.29 19.71 -9.68
C SER A 172 9.71 18.42 -10.42
N THR A 173 11.03 18.15 -10.48
CA THR A 173 11.60 17.01 -11.18
C THR A 173 12.34 16.08 -10.22
N THR A 174 12.49 14.81 -10.59
CA THR A 174 13.24 13.79 -9.82
C THR A 174 14.75 14.02 -9.92
N SER A 175 15.25 15.08 -9.28
CA SER A 175 16.68 15.40 -9.15
C SER A 175 17.33 14.62 -8.00
N ALA A 176 18.68 14.65 -7.92
CA ALA A 176 19.41 14.08 -6.79
C ALA A 176 18.96 14.72 -5.46
N ARG A 177 18.70 16.03 -5.46
CA ARG A 177 18.17 16.77 -4.31
C ARG A 177 16.77 16.27 -3.91
N TRP A 178 15.89 16.05 -4.87
CA TRP A 178 14.55 15.49 -4.64
C TRP A 178 14.63 14.15 -3.89
N TRP A 179 15.56 13.25 -4.31
CA TRP A 179 15.77 11.97 -3.62
C TRP A 179 16.37 12.14 -2.23
N ALA A 180 17.30 13.07 -2.05
CA ALA A 180 17.93 13.36 -0.76
C ALA A 180 16.95 13.96 0.26
N GLU A 181 15.94 14.70 -0.20
CA GLU A 181 14.90 15.28 0.65
C GLU A 181 13.87 14.23 1.16
N ARG A 182 13.72 13.07 0.50
CA ARG A 182 12.69 12.07 0.88
C ARG A 182 12.83 11.54 2.31
N PRO A 183 14.03 11.14 2.78
CA PRO A 183 14.18 10.74 4.18
C PRO A 183 13.81 11.85 5.16
N LEU A 184 14.14 13.10 4.84
CA LEU A 184 13.80 14.24 5.68
C LEU A 184 12.28 14.42 5.84
N TRP A 185 11.52 14.28 4.75
CA TRP A 185 10.05 14.32 4.80
C TRP A 185 9.46 13.24 5.69
N VAL A 186 9.99 12.02 5.61
CA VAL A 186 9.55 10.91 6.46
C VAL A 186 9.88 11.19 7.92
N ILE A 187 11.10 11.65 8.21
CA ILE A 187 11.54 11.98 9.57
C ILE A 187 10.73 13.14 10.14
N ALA A 188 10.54 14.22 9.39
CA ALA A 188 9.77 15.38 9.85
C ALA A 188 8.32 15.01 10.16
N SER A 189 7.68 14.25 9.27
CA SER A 189 6.31 13.76 9.50
C SER A 189 6.24 12.85 10.72
N ALA A 190 7.23 11.96 10.93
CA ALA A 190 7.31 11.10 12.10
C ALA A 190 7.52 11.91 13.39
N LEU A 191 8.38 12.93 13.39
CA LEU A 191 8.61 13.80 14.54
C LEU A 191 7.35 14.57 14.97
N VAL A 192 6.52 14.98 14.02
CA VAL A 192 5.21 15.59 14.32
C VAL A 192 4.22 14.54 14.80
N LEU A 193 4.23 13.35 14.21
CA LEU A 193 3.28 12.29 14.54
C LEU A 193 3.52 11.68 15.92
N LEU A 194 4.78 11.53 16.36
CA LEU A 194 5.12 10.91 17.65
C LEU A 194 4.46 11.59 18.86
N PRO A 195 4.49 12.92 19.04
CA PRO A 195 3.79 13.57 20.14
C PRO A 195 2.27 13.43 20.03
N LEU A 196 1.71 13.40 18.82
CA LEU A 196 0.29 13.14 18.62
C LEU A 196 -0.09 11.72 19.04
N LEU A 197 0.72 10.73 18.65
CA LEU A 197 0.54 9.35 19.12
C LEU A 197 0.64 9.24 20.63
N TRP A 198 1.65 9.88 21.25
CA TRP A 198 1.80 9.88 22.71
C TRP A 198 0.58 10.51 23.40
N LEU A 199 0.06 11.60 22.86
CA LEU A 199 -1.09 12.31 23.42
C LEU A 199 -2.39 11.52 23.27
N PHE A 200 -2.67 10.96 22.10
CA PHE A 200 -3.96 10.37 21.75
C PHE A 200 -4.05 8.86 21.96
N ALA A 201 -2.97 8.10 21.81
CA ALA A 201 -2.97 6.65 21.99
C ALA A 201 -3.36 6.19 23.41
N ARG A 202 -3.25 7.07 24.39
CA ARG A 202 -3.71 6.78 25.76
C ARG A 202 -5.23 6.52 25.84
N TRP A 203 -6.02 7.03 24.90
CA TRP A 203 -7.46 6.78 24.84
C TRP A 203 -7.81 5.49 24.08
N GLU A 204 -6.92 4.98 23.25
CA GLU A 204 -7.10 3.71 22.54
C GLU A 204 -6.76 2.49 23.43
N ARG A 205 -6.05 2.68 24.53
CA ARG A 205 -5.67 1.56 25.40
C ARG A 205 -6.92 0.90 25.98
N PRO A 206 -7.13 -0.41 25.78
CA PRO A 206 -8.27 -1.11 26.33
C PRO A 206 -8.29 -0.99 27.85
N ARG A 207 -9.43 -0.63 28.45
CA ARG A 207 -9.65 -0.58 29.91
C ARG A 207 -9.51 -1.98 30.58
N ALA A 208 -9.35 -3.05 29.79
CA ALA A 208 -9.37 -4.45 30.25
C ALA A 208 -8.23 -4.85 31.23
N LEU A 209 -7.22 -4.02 31.47
CA LEU A 209 -6.16 -4.32 32.44
C LEU A 209 -6.40 -3.75 33.83
N ARG A 210 -7.58 -3.17 34.09
CA ARG A 210 -7.90 -2.59 35.43
C ARG A 210 -8.71 -3.48 36.35
N THR A 211 -9.16 -4.66 35.95
CA THR A 211 -10.16 -5.45 36.70
C THR A 211 -9.72 -6.83 37.15
N THR A 212 -8.42 -7.11 37.29
CA THR A 212 -7.97 -8.32 37.96
C THR A 212 -7.02 -7.99 39.10
N ARG A 213 -7.50 -7.27 40.11
CA ARG A 213 -7.00 -7.47 41.49
C ARG A 213 -7.82 -8.63 42.05
N PRO A 214 -7.21 -9.76 42.41
CA PRO A 214 -7.87 -10.76 43.22
C PRO A 214 -8.24 -10.09 44.54
N GLY A 215 -9.52 -10.14 44.91
CA GLY A 215 -9.94 -9.74 46.24
C GLY A 215 -9.20 -10.60 47.30
N PRO A 216 -8.92 -10.06 48.51
CA PRO A 216 -8.33 -10.83 49.55
C PRO A 216 -9.29 -11.98 49.92
N SER A 217 -8.80 -13.23 49.76
CA SER A 217 -9.47 -14.41 50.27
C SER A 217 -9.48 -14.29 51.80
N GLY A 218 -10.67 -13.99 52.33
CA GLY A 218 -10.96 -14.16 53.77
C GLY A 218 -11.23 -15.60 54.09
#